data_45de4366711a7ed798f913cce0f9e6c5
#
_entry.id   45de4366711a7ed798f913cce0f9e6c5
#
_cell.length_a   1.000
_cell.length_b   1.000
_cell.length_c   1.000
_cell.angle_alpha   90.00
_cell.angle_beta   90.00
_cell.angle_gamma   90.00
#
_symmetry.space_group_name_H-M   'P 1'
#
loop_
_entity.id
_entity.type
_entity.pdbx_description
1 polymer ?
#
loop_
_entity_poly.entity_id
_entity_poly.type
_entity_poly.pdbx_seq_one_letter_code
_entity_poly.pdbx_strand_id
1 'polypeptide(L)'
;MTQATPSQETHTKKTTVHPLLIELLTEELPPKALPKLETAFANGLHQILKKHHLLSDDSQVKRFSTPRRLAVLITQVLEQAPKQPFSERLMPVSIGLNDDGSASAALLKKLEAIDQSHVAVNELTRKQDGKHEFLFLEGSAEGAKLEDALQEALDYAITHLPIPKVMQYQLADGSSVKFVRPAHRLTAVWGNTVVPVTALGLAAGRTIEGHRFMGEKTMQLEHAEHYEDLLFERGKVVASFDARKAAIQQALETQAKALNTTLGDSPEVAALLNEVTALVENPSVYVGEFEPSFLDVPAECLILTMRQNQRYFPLFDPESGKLTHRFLIVSNMQPADPSNIIEGNERVVRPRLADAKFFFETDR
;
A
#
# COMPACT_ATOMS: atom_id res chain seq x y z
N MET A 1 -24.28 11.05 62.87
CA MET A 1 -24.67 10.23 61.70
C MET A 1 -24.51 11.07 60.47
N THR A 2 -23.36 10.97 59.84
CA THR A 2 -22.99 11.71 58.64
C THR A 2 -23.13 10.75 57.47
N GLN A 3 -24.10 11.05 56.59
CA GLN A 3 -24.31 10.29 55.37
C GLN A 3 -23.23 10.67 54.36
N ALA A 4 -22.48 9.70 53.89
CA ALA A 4 -21.54 9.81 52.81
C ALA A 4 -22.30 9.73 51.46
N THR A 5 -22.14 10.74 50.61
CA THR A 5 -22.64 10.81 49.26
C THR A 5 -21.79 9.84 48.41
N PRO A 6 -22.37 9.00 47.54
CA PRO A 6 -21.56 8.17 46.64
C PRO A 6 -20.96 9.01 45.55
N SER A 7 -19.65 8.94 45.44
CA SER A 7 -18.89 9.51 44.30
C SER A 7 -19.31 8.79 43.02
N GLN A 8 -19.83 9.53 42.06
CA GLN A 8 -20.02 9.07 40.69
C GLN A 8 -18.62 8.86 40.07
N GLU A 9 -18.21 7.61 39.98
CA GLU A 9 -17.11 7.22 39.12
C GLU A 9 -17.53 7.44 37.65
N THR A 10 -17.02 8.51 37.08
CA THR A 10 -17.06 8.70 35.64
C THR A 10 -16.18 7.64 35.00
N HIS A 11 -16.77 6.53 34.55
CA HIS A 11 -16.12 5.58 33.65
C HIS A 11 -15.80 6.32 32.35
N THR A 12 -14.62 6.88 32.27
CA THR A 12 -14.02 7.25 30.98
C THR A 12 -13.83 5.97 30.20
N LYS A 13 -14.69 5.76 29.22
CA LYS A 13 -14.57 4.66 28.26
C LYS A 13 -13.19 4.75 27.63
N LYS A 14 -12.29 3.86 28.02
CA LYS A 14 -10.93 3.81 27.49
C LYS A 14 -11.04 3.55 25.99
N THR A 15 -10.65 4.53 25.18
CA THR A 15 -10.74 4.46 23.73
C THR A 15 -9.89 3.28 23.25
N THR A 16 -10.50 2.30 22.57
CA THR A 16 -9.83 1.10 22.09
C THR A 16 -9.02 1.41 20.85
N VAL A 17 -7.73 1.09 20.87
CA VAL A 17 -6.78 1.30 19.77
C VAL A 17 -6.20 -0.03 19.35
N HIS A 18 -6.21 -0.32 18.06
CA HIS A 18 -5.59 -1.51 17.47
C HIS A 18 -4.90 -1.20 16.14
N PRO A 19 -3.96 -2.03 15.72
CA PRO A 19 -3.42 -1.92 14.37
C PRO A 19 -4.47 -2.31 13.32
N LEU A 20 -4.38 -1.68 12.16
CA LEU A 20 -5.23 -1.91 11.00
C LEU A 20 -4.38 -2.39 9.82
N LEU A 21 -4.71 -3.55 9.29
CA LEU A 21 -4.11 -4.11 8.07
C LEU A 21 -5.12 -4.06 6.93
N ILE A 22 -4.71 -3.46 5.82
CA ILE A 22 -5.46 -3.46 4.55
C ILE A 22 -4.58 -4.07 3.47
N GLU A 23 -5.10 -5.07 2.77
CA GLU A 23 -4.43 -5.68 1.61
C GLU A 23 -5.40 -5.75 0.43
N LEU A 24 -4.91 -5.36 -0.74
CA LEU A 24 -5.53 -5.63 -2.03
C LEU A 24 -4.65 -6.64 -2.78
N LEU A 25 -5.18 -7.84 -3.04
CA LEU A 25 -4.53 -8.88 -3.83
C LEU A 25 -5.00 -8.78 -5.28
N THR A 26 -4.05 -8.74 -6.22
CA THR A 26 -4.31 -8.52 -7.64
C THR A 26 -3.60 -9.56 -8.52
N GLU A 27 -3.82 -9.49 -9.82
CA GLU A 27 -2.87 -10.00 -10.81
C GLU A 27 -1.60 -9.13 -10.81
N GLU A 28 -0.55 -9.58 -11.50
CA GLU A 28 0.75 -8.92 -11.49
C GLU A 28 0.69 -7.45 -11.87
N LEU A 29 1.09 -6.60 -10.94
CA LEU A 29 1.14 -5.16 -11.09
C LEU A 29 2.34 -4.75 -11.96
N PRO A 30 2.26 -3.61 -12.68
CA PRO A 30 3.38 -3.11 -13.47
C PRO A 30 4.63 -2.89 -12.61
N PRO A 31 5.76 -3.55 -12.88
CA PRO A 31 6.93 -3.54 -11.99
C PRO A 31 7.52 -2.14 -11.79
N LYS A 32 7.59 -1.34 -12.83
CA LYS A 32 8.13 0.03 -12.74
C LYS A 32 7.22 1.00 -11.97
N ALA A 33 5.92 0.70 -11.93
CA ALA A 33 4.94 1.51 -11.21
C ALA A 33 4.79 1.08 -9.74
N LEU A 34 5.25 -0.10 -9.34
CA LEU A 34 4.97 -0.69 -8.04
C LEU A 34 5.36 0.20 -6.86
N PRO A 35 6.54 0.83 -6.78
CA PRO A 35 6.89 1.72 -5.68
C PRO A 35 5.96 2.92 -5.55
N LYS A 36 5.53 3.50 -6.66
CA LYS A 36 4.58 4.62 -6.67
C LYS A 36 3.18 4.18 -6.25
N LEU A 37 2.74 3.01 -6.69
CA LEU A 37 1.45 2.42 -6.29
C LEU A 37 1.41 2.13 -4.79
N GLU A 38 2.47 1.54 -4.25
CA GLU A 38 2.63 1.28 -2.81
C GLU A 38 2.50 2.57 -1.99
N THR A 39 3.27 3.58 -2.34
CA THR A 39 3.28 4.87 -1.64
C THR A 39 1.92 5.56 -1.72
N ALA A 40 1.31 5.61 -2.89
CA ALA A 40 0.01 6.26 -3.10
C ALA A 40 -1.12 5.54 -2.37
N PHE A 41 -1.12 4.21 -2.36
CA PHE A 41 -2.10 3.40 -1.65
C PHE A 41 -2.05 3.66 -0.14
N ALA A 42 -0.86 3.58 0.44
CA ALA A 42 -0.65 3.81 1.87
C ALA A 42 -0.98 5.27 2.27
N ASN A 43 -0.49 6.24 1.51
CA ASN A 43 -0.72 7.66 1.78
C ASN A 43 -2.20 8.03 1.66
N GLY A 44 -2.89 7.50 0.67
CA GLY A 44 -4.32 7.74 0.47
C GLY A 44 -5.16 7.26 1.64
N LEU A 45 -4.91 6.04 2.11
CA LEU A 45 -5.57 5.49 3.30
C LEU A 45 -5.25 6.29 4.56
N HIS A 46 -3.97 6.56 4.80
CA HIS A 46 -3.52 7.31 5.97
C HIS A 46 -4.10 8.72 6.02
N GLN A 47 -4.10 9.44 4.90
CA GLN A 47 -4.60 10.81 4.81
C GLN A 47 -6.06 10.94 5.23
N ILE A 48 -6.92 10.05 4.76
CA ILE A 48 -8.35 10.08 5.06
C ILE A 48 -8.63 9.66 6.51
N LEU A 49 -7.96 8.61 7.00
CA LEU A 49 -8.10 8.20 8.40
C LEU A 49 -7.62 9.29 9.37
N LYS A 50 -6.54 9.98 9.04
CA LYS A 50 -6.03 11.12 9.81
C LYS A 50 -7.01 12.30 9.79
N LYS A 51 -7.58 12.61 8.63
CA LYS A 51 -8.61 13.65 8.47
C LYS A 51 -9.80 13.43 9.40
N HIS A 52 -10.21 12.18 9.59
CA HIS A 52 -11.31 11.79 10.46
C HIS A 52 -10.91 11.57 11.92
N HIS A 53 -9.70 11.93 12.31
CA HIS A 53 -9.19 11.82 13.69
C HIS A 53 -9.20 10.39 14.27
N LEU A 54 -8.98 9.39 13.42
CA LEU A 54 -8.95 7.98 13.81
C LEU A 54 -7.56 7.46 14.15
N LEU A 55 -6.52 8.28 14.01
CA LEU A 55 -5.14 7.92 14.31
C LEU A 55 -4.64 8.65 15.55
N SER A 56 -3.98 7.90 16.45
CA SER A 56 -3.25 8.50 17.58
C SER A 56 -2.00 9.22 17.08
N ASP A 57 -1.46 10.14 17.89
CA ASP A 57 -0.27 10.93 17.52
C ASP A 57 0.98 10.07 17.25
N ASP A 58 1.07 8.92 17.91
CA ASP A 58 2.16 7.94 17.77
C ASP A 58 1.87 6.83 16.75
N SER A 59 0.81 6.96 15.95
CA SER A 59 0.50 6.04 14.86
C SER A 59 1.62 5.98 13.83
N GLN A 60 1.99 4.77 13.43
CA GLN A 60 3.01 4.48 12.43
C GLN A 60 2.41 3.79 11.22
N VAL A 61 3.03 3.95 10.07
CA VAL A 61 2.62 3.34 8.82
C VAL A 61 3.73 2.44 8.31
N LYS A 62 3.42 1.18 8.06
CA LYS A 62 4.28 0.23 7.38
C LYS A 62 3.65 -0.19 6.06
N ARG A 63 4.38 0.01 4.97
CA ARG A 63 3.92 -0.28 3.61
C ARG A 63 4.43 -1.64 3.16
N PHE A 64 3.61 -2.33 2.38
CA PHE A 64 3.96 -3.60 1.75
C PHE A 64 3.54 -3.56 0.28
N SER A 65 4.37 -4.10 -0.57
CA SER A 65 4.00 -4.36 -1.96
C SER A 65 4.79 -5.53 -2.52
N THR A 66 4.12 -6.33 -3.32
CA THR A 66 4.70 -7.41 -4.11
C THR A 66 4.14 -7.33 -5.54
N PRO A 67 4.59 -8.13 -6.47
CA PRO A 67 3.97 -8.17 -7.80
C PRO A 67 2.45 -8.29 -7.78
N ARG A 68 1.88 -8.94 -6.76
CA ARG A 68 0.46 -9.27 -6.71
C ARG A 68 -0.30 -8.60 -5.57
N ARG A 69 0.31 -7.69 -4.80
CA ARG A 69 -0.37 -7.09 -3.66
C ARG A 69 0.09 -5.67 -3.32
N LEU A 70 -0.87 -4.88 -2.87
CA LEU A 70 -0.63 -3.61 -2.19
C LEU A 70 -1.22 -3.73 -0.79
N ALA A 71 -0.44 -3.44 0.23
CA ALA A 71 -0.90 -3.52 1.60
C ALA A 71 -0.28 -2.45 2.49
N VAL A 72 -0.93 -2.18 3.60
CA VAL A 72 -0.47 -1.25 4.61
C VAL A 72 -0.90 -1.70 6.00
N LEU A 73 0.01 -1.58 6.95
CA LEU A 73 -0.26 -1.73 8.38
C LEU A 73 -0.16 -0.36 9.04
N ILE A 74 -1.25 0.10 9.63
CA ILE A 74 -1.32 1.36 10.35
C ILE A 74 -1.54 1.04 11.82
N THR A 75 -0.62 1.47 12.68
CA THR A 75 -0.73 1.23 14.12
C THR A 75 -1.61 2.30 14.79
N GLN A 76 -2.07 2.01 16.01
CA GLN A 76 -2.80 2.97 16.85
C GLN A 76 -4.03 3.58 16.16
N VAL A 77 -4.88 2.73 15.59
CA VAL A 77 -6.13 3.13 14.94
C VAL A 77 -7.30 2.96 15.89
N LEU A 78 -8.14 3.99 15.98
CA LEU A 78 -9.34 4.02 16.82
C LEU A 78 -10.53 3.34 16.12
N GLU A 79 -11.41 2.71 16.89
CA GLU A 79 -12.68 2.19 16.38
C GLU A 79 -13.64 3.32 16.01
N GLN A 80 -13.62 4.37 16.82
CA GLN A 80 -14.39 5.59 16.62
C GLN A 80 -13.55 6.80 17.06
N ALA A 81 -13.60 7.84 16.27
CA ALA A 81 -12.92 9.09 16.58
C ALA A 81 -13.56 9.76 17.81
N PRO A 82 -12.79 10.57 18.58
CA PRO A 82 -13.34 11.38 19.65
C PRO A 82 -14.42 12.33 19.14
N LYS A 83 -15.35 12.71 20.02
CA LYS A 83 -16.31 13.78 19.72
C LYS A 83 -15.56 15.05 19.34
N GLN A 84 -16.01 15.69 18.26
CA GLN A 84 -15.42 16.95 17.79
C GLN A 84 -16.31 18.11 18.16
N PRO A 85 -15.79 19.16 18.82
CA PRO A 85 -16.55 20.39 19.05
C PRO A 85 -16.83 21.07 17.72
N PHE A 86 -18.04 21.63 17.59
CA PHE A 86 -18.39 22.43 16.44
C PHE A 86 -19.05 23.73 16.87
N SER A 87 -18.91 24.75 16.04
CA SER A 87 -19.55 26.06 16.22
C SER A 87 -20.03 26.54 14.84
N GLU A 88 -21.33 26.59 14.66
CA GLU A 88 -21.94 27.03 13.42
C GLU A 88 -22.62 28.39 13.60
N ARG A 89 -22.21 29.38 12.80
CA ARG A 89 -22.85 30.69 12.77
C ARG A 89 -24.19 30.58 12.06
N LEU A 90 -25.27 30.92 12.75
CA LEU A 90 -26.63 30.85 12.21
C LEU A 90 -27.04 32.16 11.53
N MET A 91 -27.25 33.22 12.33
CA MET A 91 -27.67 34.51 11.84
C MET A 91 -27.46 35.59 12.91
N PRO A 92 -27.55 36.89 12.56
CA PRO A 92 -27.54 37.96 13.55
C PRO A 92 -28.67 37.80 14.55
N VAL A 93 -28.40 38.16 15.82
CA VAL A 93 -29.40 38.12 16.90
C VAL A 93 -30.63 38.95 16.54
N SER A 94 -30.44 40.10 15.90
CA SER A 94 -31.53 40.99 15.47
C SER A 94 -32.48 40.35 14.46
N ILE A 95 -32.03 39.34 13.71
CA ILE A 95 -32.85 38.62 12.74
C ILE A 95 -33.42 37.34 13.35
N GLY A 96 -32.60 36.66 14.18
CA GLY A 96 -32.92 35.35 14.74
C GLY A 96 -33.86 35.35 15.92
N LEU A 97 -33.94 36.45 16.67
CA LEU A 97 -34.80 36.58 17.85
C LEU A 97 -35.84 37.67 17.66
N ASN A 98 -37.05 37.38 18.14
CA ASN A 98 -38.12 38.38 18.28
C ASN A 98 -37.84 39.31 19.49
N ASP A 99 -38.60 40.39 19.64
CA ASP A 99 -38.46 41.35 20.73
C ASP A 99 -38.63 40.72 22.11
N ASP A 100 -39.42 39.67 22.22
CA ASP A 100 -39.62 38.88 23.44
C ASP A 100 -38.55 37.82 23.72
N GLY A 101 -37.55 37.74 22.87
CA GLY A 101 -36.46 36.75 22.97
C GLY A 101 -36.77 35.36 22.42
N SER A 102 -37.97 35.17 21.87
CA SER A 102 -38.33 33.89 21.20
C SER A 102 -37.68 33.78 19.82
N ALA A 103 -37.60 32.55 19.31
CA ALA A 103 -37.07 32.30 17.98
C ALA A 103 -37.94 32.91 16.89
N SER A 104 -37.33 33.64 15.97
CA SER A 104 -38.02 34.16 14.80
C SER A 104 -38.33 33.05 13.81
N ALA A 105 -39.24 33.30 12.86
CA ALA A 105 -39.53 32.37 11.78
C ALA A 105 -38.27 32.04 10.93
N ALA A 106 -37.40 33.04 10.75
CA ALA A 106 -36.14 32.85 10.04
C ALA A 106 -35.20 31.90 10.77
N LEU A 107 -35.07 31.98 12.08
CA LEU A 107 -34.26 31.08 12.89
C LEU A 107 -34.82 29.67 12.88
N LEU A 108 -36.13 29.49 13.06
CA LEU A 108 -36.79 28.18 13.01
C LEU A 108 -36.57 27.49 11.66
N LYS A 109 -36.68 28.25 10.56
CA LYS A 109 -36.42 27.73 9.21
C LYS A 109 -34.96 27.34 9.01
N LYS A 110 -34.02 28.12 9.55
CA LYS A 110 -32.60 27.80 9.48
C LYS A 110 -32.27 26.51 10.25
N LEU A 111 -32.80 26.36 11.46
CA LEU A 111 -32.63 25.18 12.29
C LEU A 111 -33.23 23.91 11.63
N GLU A 112 -34.38 24.05 10.99
CA GLU A 112 -35.00 22.98 10.22
C GLU A 112 -34.11 22.57 9.04
N ALA A 113 -33.55 23.55 8.31
CA ALA A 113 -32.68 23.30 7.16
C ALA A 113 -31.39 22.56 7.51
N ILE A 114 -30.91 22.68 8.75
CA ILE A 114 -29.74 21.99 9.27
C ILE A 114 -30.07 20.76 10.14
N ASP A 115 -31.33 20.33 10.12
CA ASP A 115 -31.86 19.18 10.87
C ASP A 115 -31.70 19.31 12.40
N GLN A 116 -31.84 20.54 12.91
CA GLN A 116 -31.69 20.90 14.33
C GLN A 116 -32.95 21.54 14.92
N SER A 117 -34.13 21.18 14.44
CA SER A 117 -35.43 21.74 14.87
C SER A 117 -35.69 21.56 16.35
N HIS A 118 -35.05 20.60 17.02
CA HIS A 118 -35.22 20.31 18.45
C HIS A 118 -34.44 21.25 19.36
N VAL A 119 -33.55 22.09 18.81
CA VAL A 119 -32.71 23.01 19.59
C VAL A 119 -33.51 24.20 20.07
N ALA A 120 -33.49 24.46 21.38
CA ALA A 120 -34.12 25.63 22.01
C ALA A 120 -33.22 26.87 21.93
N VAL A 121 -33.82 28.05 21.96
CA VAL A 121 -33.06 29.33 21.90
C VAL A 121 -32.00 29.44 23.01
N ASN A 122 -32.29 28.94 24.21
CA ASN A 122 -31.38 29.01 25.34
C ASN A 122 -30.17 28.06 25.18
N GLU A 123 -30.19 27.15 24.21
CA GLU A 123 -29.05 26.28 23.83
C GLU A 123 -28.12 26.95 22.81
N LEU A 124 -28.53 28.11 22.28
CA LEU A 124 -27.71 28.86 21.33
C LEU A 124 -26.78 29.83 22.08
N THR A 125 -25.60 30.03 21.53
CA THR A 125 -24.60 30.97 22.05
C THR A 125 -24.63 32.27 21.27
N ARG A 126 -24.46 33.39 21.97
CA ARG A 126 -24.30 34.70 21.34
C ARG A 126 -22.83 35.07 21.29
N LYS A 127 -22.33 35.42 20.13
CA LYS A 127 -20.95 35.85 19.94
C LYS A 127 -20.89 37.09 19.07
N GLN A 128 -19.99 38.01 19.43
CA GLN A 128 -19.69 39.17 18.62
C GLN A 128 -18.85 38.73 17.41
N ASP A 129 -19.32 39.10 16.21
CA ASP A 129 -18.59 38.90 14.97
C ASP A 129 -18.65 40.22 14.17
N GLY A 130 -17.54 40.93 14.18
CA GLY A 130 -17.45 42.25 13.63
C GLY A 130 -18.30 43.28 14.45
N LYS A 131 -19.22 43.97 13.77
CA LYS A 131 -20.10 44.98 14.38
C LYS A 131 -21.42 44.42 14.93
N HIS A 132 -21.69 43.16 14.68
CA HIS A 132 -22.94 42.51 15.00
C HIS A 132 -22.77 41.32 15.92
N GLU A 133 -23.78 41.08 16.76
CA GLU A 133 -23.90 39.90 17.58
C GLU A 133 -24.66 38.83 16.79
N PHE A 134 -24.09 37.62 16.73
CA PHE A 134 -24.64 36.47 16.01
C PHE A 134 -25.04 35.35 16.95
N LEU A 135 -26.04 34.59 16.52
CA LEU A 135 -26.39 33.32 17.12
C LEU A 135 -25.53 32.22 16.55
N PHE A 136 -24.96 31.40 17.45
CA PHE A 136 -24.15 30.22 17.12
C PHE A 136 -24.78 28.98 17.72
N LEU A 137 -24.80 27.92 16.95
CA LEU A 137 -25.06 26.58 17.44
C LEU A 137 -23.73 25.91 17.77
N GLU A 138 -23.52 25.68 19.05
CA GLU A 138 -22.29 25.00 19.54
C GLU A 138 -22.66 23.66 20.16
N GLY A 139 -21.75 22.71 20.02
CA GLY A 139 -21.93 21.38 20.57
C GLY A 139 -20.75 20.47 20.20
N SER A 140 -20.94 19.19 20.40
CA SER A 140 -20.02 18.18 19.93
C SER A 140 -20.74 17.21 19.02
N ALA A 141 -20.11 16.97 17.85
CA ALA A 141 -20.55 15.93 16.92
C ALA A 141 -19.91 14.60 17.29
N GLU A 142 -20.67 13.52 17.14
CA GLU A 142 -20.12 12.18 17.24
C GLU A 142 -18.96 11.99 16.26
N GLY A 143 -17.87 11.37 16.72
CA GLY A 143 -16.72 11.09 15.87
C GLY A 143 -17.03 10.03 14.82
N ALA A 144 -16.28 10.08 13.72
CA ALA A 144 -16.40 9.10 12.64
C ALA A 144 -16.13 7.69 13.14
N LYS A 145 -16.90 6.72 12.65
CA LYS A 145 -16.64 5.30 12.87
C LYS A 145 -15.60 4.80 11.88
N LEU A 146 -14.73 3.89 12.31
CA LEU A 146 -13.68 3.31 11.46
C LEU A 146 -14.24 2.70 10.19
N GLU A 147 -15.32 1.95 10.28
CA GLU A 147 -15.95 1.32 9.12
C GLU A 147 -16.30 2.33 8.01
N ASP A 148 -16.93 3.44 8.38
CA ASP A 148 -17.36 4.49 7.43
C ASP A 148 -16.15 5.25 6.86
N ALA A 149 -15.23 5.65 7.73
CA ALA A 149 -14.01 6.35 7.33
C ALA A 149 -13.07 5.49 6.50
N LEU A 150 -12.96 4.20 6.81
CA LEU A 150 -12.14 3.27 6.04
C LEU A 150 -12.73 3.04 4.63
N GLN A 151 -14.04 2.97 4.51
CA GLN A 151 -14.68 2.88 3.18
C GLN A 151 -14.35 4.11 2.34
N GLU A 152 -14.46 5.31 2.90
CA GLU A 152 -14.05 6.55 2.22
C GLU A 152 -12.56 6.54 1.87
N ALA A 153 -11.72 6.13 2.81
CA ALA A 153 -10.27 6.08 2.63
C ALA A 153 -9.87 5.10 1.52
N LEU A 154 -10.50 3.94 1.46
CA LEU A 154 -10.22 2.92 0.46
C LEU A 154 -10.68 3.37 -0.94
N ASP A 155 -11.86 3.95 -1.04
CA ASP A 155 -12.37 4.52 -2.29
C ASP A 155 -11.45 5.64 -2.80
N TYR A 156 -11.03 6.53 -1.90
CA TYR A 156 -10.09 7.60 -2.22
C TYR A 156 -8.73 7.06 -2.69
N ALA A 157 -8.13 6.13 -1.93
CA ALA A 157 -6.82 5.58 -2.26
C ALA A 157 -6.80 4.88 -3.62
N ILE A 158 -7.81 4.08 -3.92
CA ILE A 158 -7.93 3.36 -5.21
C ILE A 158 -8.14 4.34 -6.36
N THR A 159 -9.01 5.34 -6.20
CA THR A 159 -9.30 6.34 -7.23
C THR A 159 -8.09 7.22 -7.57
N HIS A 160 -7.22 7.47 -6.59
CA HIS A 160 -6.05 8.35 -6.73
C HIS A 160 -4.73 7.61 -6.95
N LEU A 161 -4.77 6.30 -7.25
CA LEU A 161 -3.55 5.57 -7.64
C LEU A 161 -3.01 6.11 -8.98
N PRO A 162 -1.67 6.31 -9.08
CA PRO A 162 -1.02 6.72 -10.33
C PRO A 162 -0.94 5.54 -11.31
N ILE A 163 -2.06 5.16 -11.89
CA ILE A 163 -2.20 4.00 -12.76
C ILE A 163 -1.73 4.36 -14.17
N PRO A 164 -0.67 3.72 -14.69
CA PRO A 164 -0.15 4.03 -16.03
C PRO A 164 -1.10 3.59 -17.15
N LYS A 165 -1.87 2.53 -16.94
CA LYS A 165 -2.85 2.01 -17.88
C LYS A 165 -3.99 1.31 -17.13
N VAL A 166 -5.21 1.71 -17.42
CA VAL A 166 -6.42 1.13 -16.83
C VAL A 166 -6.91 -0.03 -17.67
N MET A 167 -7.25 -1.14 -17.03
CA MET A 167 -7.95 -2.27 -17.62
C MET A 167 -9.41 -2.30 -17.16
N GLN A 168 -10.29 -2.78 -18.00
CA GLN A 168 -11.68 -3.05 -17.64
C GLN A 168 -11.90 -4.56 -17.63
N TYR A 169 -12.57 -5.07 -16.58
CA TYR A 169 -12.93 -6.48 -16.47
C TYR A 169 -14.31 -6.63 -15.85
N GLN A 170 -14.97 -7.76 -16.15
CA GLN A 170 -16.28 -8.06 -15.62
C GLN A 170 -16.21 -8.86 -14.33
N LEU A 171 -17.11 -8.54 -13.42
CA LEU A 171 -17.37 -9.32 -12.22
C LEU A 171 -18.39 -10.44 -12.49
N ALA A 172 -18.51 -11.39 -11.56
CA ALA A 172 -19.42 -12.51 -11.66
C ALA A 172 -20.90 -12.10 -11.78
N ASP A 173 -21.27 -10.92 -11.28
CA ASP A 173 -22.61 -10.35 -11.38
C ASP A 173 -22.90 -9.61 -12.70
N GLY A 174 -21.92 -9.60 -13.63
CA GLY A 174 -22.03 -8.92 -14.91
C GLY A 174 -21.67 -7.45 -14.91
N SER A 175 -21.40 -6.84 -13.73
CA SER A 175 -20.91 -5.48 -13.65
C SER A 175 -19.46 -5.36 -14.10
N SER A 176 -19.03 -4.16 -14.48
CA SER A 176 -17.66 -3.88 -14.93
C SER A 176 -16.89 -3.08 -13.90
N VAL A 177 -15.62 -3.41 -13.75
CA VAL A 177 -14.66 -2.69 -12.89
C VAL A 177 -13.48 -2.21 -13.73
N LYS A 178 -13.00 -1.01 -13.41
CA LYS A 178 -11.78 -0.43 -14.02
C LYS A 178 -10.69 -0.37 -12.97
N PHE A 179 -9.58 -1.03 -13.24
CA PHE A 179 -8.39 -1.01 -12.39
C PHE A 179 -7.13 -1.33 -13.20
N VAL A 180 -5.95 -1.17 -12.60
CA VAL A 180 -4.67 -1.45 -13.29
C VAL A 180 -4.50 -2.93 -13.65
N ARG A 181 -5.01 -3.82 -12.82
CA ARG A 181 -5.07 -5.27 -13.02
C ARG A 181 -6.30 -5.83 -12.31
N PRO A 182 -6.79 -7.01 -12.69
CA PRO A 182 -7.85 -7.68 -11.94
C PRO A 182 -7.48 -7.86 -10.47
N ALA A 183 -8.42 -7.51 -9.59
CA ALA A 183 -8.30 -7.70 -8.14
C ALA A 183 -9.05 -8.96 -7.72
N HIS A 184 -8.47 -9.74 -6.81
CA HIS A 184 -8.99 -11.05 -6.40
C HIS A 184 -9.50 -11.09 -4.97
N ARG A 185 -8.84 -10.39 -4.05
CA ARG A 185 -9.20 -10.36 -2.63
C ARG A 185 -8.96 -8.99 -2.03
N LEU A 186 -9.80 -8.66 -1.08
CA LEU A 186 -9.64 -7.52 -0.19
C LEU A 186 -9.57 -8.05 1.25
N THR A 187 -8.56 -7.63 1.99
CA THR A 187 -8.39 -7.94 3.40
C THR A 187 -8.40 -6.65 4.21
N ALA A 188 -9.21 -6.59 5.25
CA ALA A 188 -9.27 -5.46 6.17
C ALA A 188 -9.50 -5.98 7.59
N VAL A 189 -8.46 -5.92 8.42
CA VAL A 189 -8.48 -6.44 9.79
C VAL A 189 -7.99 -5.36 10.74
N TRP A 190 -8.84 -4.99 11.70
CA TRP A 190 -8.52 -4.09 12.79
C TRP A 190 -8.39 -4.90 14.08
N GLY A 191 -7.17 -4.95 14.63
CA GLY A 191 -6.86 -5.91 15.69
C GLY A 191 -7.11 -7.33 15.19
N ASN A 192 -8.11 -7.99 15.75
CA ASN A 192 -8.57 -9.32 15.35
C ASN A 192 -9.96 -9.32 14.66
N THR A 193 -10.46 -8.17 14.30
CA THR A 193 -11.82 -7.98 13.75
C THR A 193 -11.77 -7.56 12.29
N VAL A 194 -12.54 -8.22 11.45
CA VAL A 194 -12.73 -7.79 10.05
C VAL A 194 -13.55 -6.51 10.01
N VAL A 195 -13.06 -5.52 9.27
CA VAL A 195 -13.81 -4.29 8.98
C VAL A 195 -14.57 -4.49 7.67
N PRO A 196 -15.91 -4.42 7.67
CA PRO A 196 -16.73 -4.79 6.52
C PRO A 196 -16.78 -3.68 5.46
N VAL A 197 -15.68 -3.45 4.77
CA VAL A 197 -15.56 -2.53 3.65
C VAL A 197 -15.53 -3.28 2.32
N THR A 198 -15.78 -2.57 1.23
CA THR A 198 -15.78 -3.13 -0.12
C THR A 198 -14.91 -2.30 -1.06
N ALA A 199 -14.34 -2.93 -2.06
CA ALA A 199 -13.62 -2.27 -3.14
C ALA A 199 -13.56 -3.16 -4.36
N LEU A 200 -13.68 -2.57 -5.55
CA LEU A 200 -13.54 -3.29 -6.83
C LEU A 200 -14.43 -4.55 -6.94
N GLY A 201 -15.62 -4.49 -6.34
CA GLY A 201 -16.55 -5.61 -6.29
C GLY A 201 -16.22 -6.70 -5.27
N LEU A 202 -15.24 -6.46 -4.40
CA LEU A 202 -14.79 -7.40 -3.38
C LEU A 202 -15.24 -6.96 -1.99
N ALA A 203 -15.72 -7.92 -1.18
CA ALA A 203 -15.98 -7.71 0.24
C ALA A 203 -14.74 -8.05 1.06
N ALA A 204 -14.41 -7.20 2.03
CA ALA A 204 -13.28 -7.44 2.91
C ALA A 204 -13.46 -8.69 3.78
N GLY A 205 -12.37 -9.40 3.96
CA GLY A 205 -12.28 -10.56 4.84
C GLY A 205 -10.92 -10.61 5.52
N ARG A 206 -10.54 -11.79 6.00
CA ARG A 206 -9.24 -12.06 6.62
C ARG A 206 -8.42 -13.12 5.90
N THR A 207 -8.86 -13.56 4.74
CA THR A 207 -8.13 -14.55 3.94
C THR A 207 -7.04 -13.89 3.15
N ILE A 208 -5.81 -14.38 3.28
CA ILE A 208 -4.66 -13.97 2.49
C ILE A 208 -4.09 -15.16 1.73
N GLU A 209 -3.41 -14.91 0.63
CA GLU A 209 -2.82 -15.95 -0.22
C GLU A 209 -1.29 -15.90 -0.15
N GLY A 210 -0.68 -17.06 -0.10
CA GLY A 210 0.77 -17.20 -0.14
C GLY A 210 1.33 -17.15 -1.55
N HIS A 211 2.63 -17.45 -1.64
CA HIS A 211 3.33 -17.60 -2.91
C HIS A 211 2.66 -18.67 -3.76
N ARG A 212 2.45 -18.35 -5.05
CA ARG A 212 1.68 -19.19 -5.99
C ARG A 212 2.19 -20.64 -6.07
N PHE A 213 3.50 -20.82 -5.95
CA PHE A 213 4.15 -22.13 -6.14
C PHE A 213 4.78 -22.73 -4.88
N MET A 214 5.14 -21.90 -3.89
CA MET A 214 5.94 -22.33 -2.74
C MET A 214 5.23 -22.23 -1.40
N GLY A 215 4.22 -21.39 -1.30
CA GLY A 215 3.51 -21.13 -0.06
C GLY A 215 2.17 -21.85 0.08
N GLU A 216 1.58 -21.74 1.24
CA GLU A 216 0.20 -22.13 1.45
C GLU A 216 -0.71 -21.27 0.54
N LYS A 217 -1.70 -21.92 -0.06
CA LYS A 217 -2.59 -21.23 -1.01
C LYS A 217 -3.39 -20.15 -0.34
N THR A 218 -4.01 -20.45 0.79
CA THR A 218 -4.80 -19.52 1.60
C THR A 218 -4.49 -19.67 3.08
N MET A 219 -4.52 -18.54 3.78
CA MET A 219 -4.29 -18.46 5.22
C MET A 219 -5.29 -17.50 5.83
N GLN A 220 -5.63 -17.70 7.09
CA GLN A 220 -6.48 -16.78 7.83
C GLN A 220 -5.64 -15.83 8.66
N LEU A 221 -5.78 -14.52 8.41
CA LEU A 221 -5.14 -13.48 9.20
C LEU A 221 -5.96 -13.23 10.46
N GLU A 222 -5.57 -13.85 11.56
CA GLU A 222 -6.30 -13.74 12.83
C GLU A 222 -6.08 -12.39 13.51
N HIS A 223 -4.91 -11.78 13.34
CA HIS A 223 -4.59 -10.48 13.89
C HIS A 223 -3.77 -9.64 12.88
N ALA A 224 -4.09 -8.36 12.80
CA ALA A 224 -3.44 -7.43 11.85
C ALA A 224 -1.91 -7.44 11.91
N GLU A 225 -1.33 -7.51 13.12
CA GLU A 225 0.13 -7.51 13.33
C GLU A 225 0.82 -8.77 12.82
N HIS A 226 0.11 -9.85 12.60
CA HIS A 226 0.69 -11.12 12.14
C HIS A 226 0.93 -11.19 10.63
N TYR A 227 0.53 -10.17 9.88
CA TYR A 227 0.51 -10.17 8.43
C TYR A 227 1.87 -10.49 7.80
N GLU A 228 2.91 -9.75 8.13
CA GLU A 228 4.23 -9.90 7.54
C GLU A 228 4.85 -11.25 7.86
N ASP A 229 4.81 -11.67 9.13
CA ASP A 229 5.38 -12.93 9.60
C ASP A 229 4.61 -14.13 9.05
N LEU A 230 3.29 -14.07 9.01
CA LEU A 230 2.45 -15.13 8.45
C LEU A 230 2.73 -15.34 6.95
N LEU A 231 2.83 -14.26 6.19
CA LEU A 231 3.19 -14.32 4.78
C LEU A 231 4.60 -14.89 4.57
N PHE A 232 5.57 -14.51 5.41
CA PHE A 232 6.92 -15.01 5.29
C PHE A 232 7.03 -16.50 5.66
N GLU A 233 6.52 -16.87 6.81
CA GLU A 233 6.72 -18.22 7.36
C GLU A 233 5.90 -19.29 6.62
N ARG A 234 4.62 -19.04 6.42
CA ARG A 234 3.69 -19.98 5.79
C ARG A 234 3.39 -19.66 4.34
N GLY A 235 3.29 -18.37 4.01
CA GLY A 235 3.03 -17.93 2.66
C GLY A 235 4.24 -17.93 1.74
N LYS A 236 5.46 -17.98 2.27
CA LYS A 236 6.70 -17.87 1.48
C LYS A 236 6.74 -16.60 0.64
N VAL A 237 6.30 -15.48 1.22
CA VAL A 237 6.29 -14.16 0.61
C VAL A 237 7.00 -13.16 1.50
N VAL A 238 7.95 -12.43 0.93
CA VAL A 238 8.56 -11.26 1.57
C VAL A 238 7.73 -10.03 1.21
N ALA A 239 6.83 -9.62 2.10
CA ALA A 239 5.83 -8.59 1.82
C ALA A 239 6.42 -7.18 1.71
N SER A 240 7.43 -6.86 2.52
CA SER A 240 8.12 -5.57 2.49
C SER A 240 8.97 -5.44 1.23
N PHE A 241 8.69 -4.43 0.41
CA PHE A 241 9.50 -4.12 -0.78
C PHE A 241 10.96 -3.83 -0.39
N ASP A 242 11.18 -2.99 0.62
CA ASP A 242 12.53 -2.62 1.06
C ASP A 242 13.30 -3.80 1.62
N ALA A 243 12.67 -4.66 2.43
CA ALA A 243 13.29 -5.87 2.96
C ALA A 243 13.63 -6.86 1.82
N ARG A 244 12.76 -7.01 0.85
CA ARG A 244 12.98 -7.87 -0.32
C ARG A 244 14.11 -7.34 -1.21
N LYS A 245 14.14 -6.02 -1.44
CA LYS A 245 15.22 -5.35 -2.17
C LYS A 245 16.57 -5.53 -1.48
N ALA A 246 16.64 -5.33 -0.17
CA ALA A 246 17.86 -5.52 0.61
C ALA A 246 18.35 -6.97 0.56
N ALA A 247 17.45 -7.94 0.65
CA ALA A 247 17.79 -9.37 0.54
C ALA A 247 18.34 -9.73 -0.85
N ILE A 248 17.74 -9.20 -1.92
CA ILE A 248 18.24 -9.40 -3.29
C ILE A 248 19.61 -8.77 -3.45
N GLN A 249 19.80 -7.54 -3.02
CA GLN A 249 21.08 -6.83 -3.12
C GLN A 249 22.19 -7.58 -2.40
N GLN A 250 21.94 -8.04 -1.18
CA GLN A 250 22.92 -8.82 -0.42
C GLN A 250 23.25 -10.14 -1.11
N ALA A 251 22.26 -10.84 -1.64
CA ALA A 251 22.49 -12.10 -2.37
C ALA A 251 23.28 -11.89 -3.66
N LEU A 252 23.00 -10.83 -4.42
CA LEU A 252 23.75 -10.44 -5.61
C LEU A 252 25.22 -10.15 -5.28
N GLU A 253 25.48 -9.35 -4.27
CA GLU A 253 26.83 -8.98 -3.84
C GLU A 253 27.62 -10.20 -3.33
N THR A 254 26.96 -11.07 -2.56
CA THR A 254 27.58 -12.31 -2.06
C THR A 254 27.97 -13.23 -3.20
N GLN A 255 27.10 -13.46 -4.18
CA GLN A 255 27.38 -14.30 -5.34
C GLN A 255 28.48 -13.70 -6.24
N ALA A 256 28.42 -12.40 -6.50
CA ALA A 256 29.43 -11.71 -7.29
C ALA A 256 30.83 -11.84 -6.65
N LYS A 257 30.91 -11.61 -5.35
CA LYS A 257 32.15 -11.70 -4.58
C LYS A 257 32.73 -13.13 -4.57
N ALA A 258 31.86 -14.14 -4.43
CA ALA A 258 32.26 -15.54 -4.47
C ALA A 258 32.90 -15.93 -5.81
N LEU A 259 32.56 -15.25 -6.89
CA LEU A 259 33.10 -15.44 -8.23
C LEU A 259 34.27 -14.50 -8.57
N ASN A 260 34.75 -13.72 -7.61
CA ASN A 260 35.74 -12.66 -7.82
C ASN A 260 35.34 -11.67 -8.92
N THR A 261 34.07 -11.29 -8.91
CA THR A 261 33.44 -10.38 -9.86
C THR A 261 32.74 -9.24 -9.13
N THR A 262 32.25 -8.26 -9.88
CA THR A 262 31.44 -7.14 -9.38
C THR A 262 30.24 -6.90 -10.30
N LEU A 263 29.18 -6.31 -9.73
CA LEU A 263 28.00 -5.86 -10.48
C LEU A 263 28.26 -4.59 -11.29
N GLY A 264 29.38 -3.90 -11.02
CA GLY A 264 29.65 -2.57 -11.51
C GLY A 264 28.94 -1.48 -10.71
N ASP A 265 29.24 -0.25 -11.05
CA ASP A 265 28.76 0.97 -10.38
C ASP A 265 27.81 1.81 -11.24
N SER A 266 27.37 1.28 -12.37
CA SER A 266 26.43 1.95 -13.28
C SER A 266 25.06 2.19 -12.62
N PRO A 267 24.42 3.36 -12.87
CA PRO A 267 23.07 3.64 -12.37
C PRO A 267 22.02 2.61 -12.80
N GLU A 268 22.24 1.93 -13.92
CA GLU A 268 21.36 0.88 -14.44
C GLU A 268 21.28 -0.32 -13.50
N VAL A 269 22.30 -0.59 -12.69
CA VAL A 269 22.29 -1.66 -11.68
C VAL A 269 21.22 -1.38 -10.62
N ALA A 270 21.17 -0.16 -10.10
CA ALA A 270 20.15 0.24 -9.12
C ALA A 270 18.74 0.22 -9.71
N ALA A 271 18.58 0.67 -10.97
CA ALA A 271 17.31 0.63 -11.67
C ALA A 271 16.83 -0.80 -11.90
N LEU A 272 17.73 -1.70 -12.31
CA LEU A 272 17.41 -3.11 -12.49
C LEU A 272 17.06 -3.80 -11.16
N LEU A 273 17.75 -3.47 -10.07
CA LEU A 273 17.44 -3.97 -8.75
C LEU A 273 16.01 -3.62 -8.32
N ASN A 274 15.58 -2.37 -8.52
CA ASN A 274 14.21 -1.95 -8.26
C ASN A 274 13.20 -2.74 -9.09
N GLU A 275 13.49 -2.94 -10.37
CA GLU A 275 12.60 -3.67 -11.28
C GLU A 275 12.45 -5.14 -10.89
N VAL A 276 13.55 -5.86 -10.62
CA VAL A 276 13.47 -7.29 -10.23
C VAL A 276 12.84 -7.46 -8.87
N THR A 277 13.01 -6.52 -7.94
CA THR A 277 12.33 -6.53 -6.65
C THR A 277 10.81 -6.50 -6.83
N ALA A 278 10.32 -5.79 -7.85
CA ALA A 278 8.91 -5.69 -8.19
C ALA A 278 8.37 -6.90 -8.99
N LEU A 279 9.22 -7.87 -9.32
CA LEU A 279 8.85 -9.06 -10.12
C LEU A 279 8.83 -10.35 -9.30
N VAL A 280 9.31 -10.33 -8.07
CA VAL A 280 9.44 -11.52 -7.22
C VAL A 280 8.81 -11.31 -5.85
N GLU A 281 8.28 -12.39 -5.28
CA GLU A 281 7.72 -12.41 -3.92
C GLU A 281 8.64 -13.10 -2.92
N ASN A 282 9.45 -14.06 -3.38
CA ASN A 282 10.45 -14.75 -2.55
C ASN A 282 11.70 -15.00 -3.41
N PRO A 283 12.69 -14.11 -3.33
CA PRO A 283 13.80 -14.12 -4.28
C PRO A 283 14.86 -15.15 -3.94
N SER A 284 15.46 -15.71 -4.98
CA SER A 284 16.74 -16.41 -4.97
C SER A 284 17.62 -15.91 -6.08
N VAL A 285 18.93 -15.98 -5.89
CA VAL A 285 19.92 -15.55 -6.88
C VAL A 285 20.73 -16.74 -7.34
N TYR A 286 20.79 -16.94 -8.65
CA TYR A 286 21.54 -18.01 -9.30
C TYR A 286 22.55 -17.45 -10.28
N VAL A 287 23.61 -18.22 -10.55
CA VAL A 287 24.66 -17.89 -11.51
C VAL A 287 24.37 -18.57 -12.84
N GLY A 288 24.30 -17.79 -13.92
CA GLY A 288 24.25 -18.28 -15.29
C GLY A 288 25.55 -18.01 -16.03
N GLU A 289 25.78 -18.75 -17.07
CA GLU A 289 26.95 -18.62 -17.94
C GLU A 289 26.54 -18.65 -19.41
N PHE A 290 27.30 -17.96 -20.24
CA PHE A 290 27.25 -18.09 -21.70
C PHE A 290 28.62 -18.43 -22.26
N GLU A 291 28.66 -18.83 -23.51
CA GLU A 291 29.93 -19.22 -24.16
C GLU A 291 30.88 -18.03 -24.24
N PRO A 292 32.13 -18.14 -23.76
CA PRO A 292 33.09 -17.03 -23.77
C PRO A 292 33.33 -16.40 -25.14
N SER A 293 33.05 -17.13 -26.23
CA SER A 293 33.15 -16.61 -27.60
C SER A 293 32.22 -15.42 -27.91
N PHE A 294 31.14 -15.27 -27.16
CA PHE A 294 30.27 -14.10 -27.30
C PHE A 294 30.92 -12.80 -26.80
N LEU A 295 31.99 -12.88 -26.01
CA LEU A 295 32.73 -11.70 -25.55
C LEU A 295 33.50 -10.99 -26.68
N ASP A 296 33.57 -11.58 -27.89
CA ASP A 296 34.09 -10.92 -29.09
C ASP A 296 33.12 -9.81 -29.62
N VAL A 297 31.87 -9.86 -29.21
CA VAL A 297 30.88 -8.84 -29.48
C VAL A 297 31.08 -7.65 -28.54
N PRO A 298 30.82 -6.39 -28.95
CA PRO A 298 30.90 -5.26 -28.07
C PRO A 298 30.10 -5.47 -26.78
N ALA A 299 30.76 -5.22 -25.64
CA ALA A 299 30.17 -5.46 -24.31
C ALA A 299 28.84 -4.75 -24.11
N GLU A 300 28.68 -3.55 -24.67
CA GLU A 300 27.46 -2.73 -24.57
C GLU A 300 26.24 -3.45 -25.14
N CYS A 301 26.40 -4.18 -26.25
CA CYS A 301 25.32 -4.97 -26.85
C CYS A 301 24.87 -6.13 -25.95
N LEU A 302 25.84 -6.83 -25.37
CA LEU A 302 25.57 -7.95 -24.44
C LEU A 302 24.95 -7.48 -23.14
N ILE A 303 25.46 -6.40 -22.56
CA ILE A 303 24.94 -5.78 -21.34
C ILE A 303 23.50 -5.32 -21.54
N LEU A 304 23.22 -4.65 -22.64
CA LEU A 304 21.88 -4.17 -22.98
C LEU A 304 20.89 -5.34 -23.08
N THR A 305 21.28 -6.40 -23.79
CA THR A 305 20.45 -7.60 -23.96
C THR A 305 20.14 -8.26 -22.61
N MET A 306 21.15 -8.45 -21.77
CA MET A 306 20.95 -9.06 -20.46
C MET A 306 20.10 -8.20 -19.54
N ARG A 307 20.38 -6.91 -19.41
CA ARG A 307 19.67 -6.02 -18.49
C ARG A 307 18.25 -5.72 -18.93
N GLN A 308 18.05 -5.31 -20.18
CA GLN A 308 16.74 -4.81 -20.63
C GLN A 308 15.81 -5.93 -21.11
N ASN A 309 16.33 -6.92 -21.81
CA ASN A 309 15.50 -8.00 -22.35
C ASN A 309 15.23 -9.10 -21.34
N GLN A 310 16.25 -9.51 -20.60
CA GLN A 310 16.16 -10.65 -19.69
C GLN A 310 16.15 -10.30 -18.20
N ARG A 311 16.47 -9.04 -17.85
CA ARG A 311 16.60 -8.58 -16.47
C ARG A 311 17.61 -9.37 -15.66
N TYR A 312 18.74 -9.69 -16.29
CA TYR A 312 19.89 -10.33 -15.65
C TYR A 312 20.94 -9.28 -15.28
N PHE A 313 21.76 -9.61 -14.28
CA PHE A 313 22.86 -8.79 -13.82
C PHE A 313 24.17 -9.30 -14.41
N PRO A 314 24.74 -8.60 -15.40
CA PRO A 314 26.06 -8.91 -15.92
C PRO A 314 27.12 -8.80 -14.82
N LEU A 315 28.13 -9.64 -14.85
CA LEU A 315 29.25 -9.60 -13.92
C LEU A 315 30.52 -9.12 -14.63
N PHE A 316 31.26 -8.28 -13.95
CA PHE A 316 32.46 -7.63 -14.44
C PHE A 316 33.68 -8.05 -13.64
N ASP A 317 34.84 -8.09 -14.30
CA ASP A 317 36.13 -8.26 -13.64
C ASP A 317 36.44 -6.98 -12.82
N PRO A 318 36.75 -7.09 -11.54
CA PRO A 318 36.93 -5.91 -10.69
C PRO A 318 38.23 -5.13 -10.98
N GLU A 319 39.23 -5.76 -11.57
CA GLU A 319 40.49 -5.10 -11.91
C GLU A 319 40.42 -4.43 -13.29
N SER A 320 39.96 -5.12 -14.32
CA SER A 320 39.91 -4.62 -15.68
C SER A 320 38.62 -3.87 -16.02
N GLY A 321 37.56 -4.08 -15.25
CA GLY A 321 36.22 -3.56 -15.55
C GLY A 321 35.56 -4.21 -16.74
N LYS A 322 36.15 -5.26 -17.34
CA LYS A 322 35.62 -5.94 -18.50
C LYS A 322 34.49 -6.90 -18.14
N LEU A 323 33.52 -7.03 -19.06
CA LEU A 323 32.44 -8.00 -18.95
C LEU A 323 33.01 -9.44 -18.89
N THR A 324 32.50 -10.23 -17.95
CA THR A 324 32.75 -11.68 -17.89
C THR A 324 31.65 -12.44 -18.65
N HIS A 325 31.83 -13.76 -18.83
CA HIS A 325 30.81 -14.63 -19.42
C HIS A 325 29.77 -15.15 -18.41
N ARG A 326 29.75 -14.61 -17.23
CA ARG A 326 28.81 -14.95 -16.15
C ARG A 326 27.86 -13.81 -15.86
N PHE A 327 26.67 -14.18 -15.41
CA PHE A 327 25.64 -13.24 -15.01
C PHE A 327 24.83 -13.80 -13.84
N LEU A 328 24.10 -12.93 -13.13
CA LEU A 328 23.24 -13.33 -12.04
C LEU A 328 21.76 -13.22 -12.44
N ILE A 329 21.01 -14.20 -11.98
CA ILE A 329 19.58 -14.38 -12.22
C ILE A 329 18.86 -14.23 -10.90
N VAL A 330 17.86 -13.32 -10.84
CA VAL A 330 16.94 -13.23 -9.70
C VAL A 330 15.68 -14.03 -10.04
N SER A 331 15.43 -15.07 -9.27
CA SER A 331 14.30 -15.99 -9.47
C SER A 331 13.29 -15.86 -8.35
N ASN A 332 12.01 -16.07 -8.69
CA ASN A 332 10.91 -16.17 -7.73
C ASN A 332 10.67 -17.60 -7.23
N MET A 333 11.63 -18.49 -7.41
CA MET A 333 11.56 -19.90 -7.06
C MET A 333 12.82 -20.34 -6.30
N GLN A 334 12.63 -21.20 -5.31
CA GLN A 334 13.70 -21.78 -4.49
C GLN A 334 13.60 -23.32 -4.49
N PRO A 335 13.76 -24.01 -5.63
CA PRO A 335 13.73 -25.46 -5.67
C PRO A 335 14.99 -26.05 -4.99
N ALA A 336 14.89 -27.29 -4.55
CA ALA A 336 16.03 -28.01 -3.98
C ALA A 336 17.17 -28.19 -5.00
N ASP A 337 16.83 -28.40 -6.28
CA ASP A 337 17.75 -28.41 -7.41
C ASP A 337 17.44 -27.27 -8.37
N PRO A 338 18.27 -26.21 -8.42
CA PRO A 338 18.06 -25.06 -9.28
C PRO A 338 18.52 -25.24 -10.73
N SER A 339 19.07 -26.39 -11.11
CA SER A 339 19.69 -26.61 -12.43
C SER A 339 18.72 -26.30 -13.57
N ASN A 340 17.46 -26.71 -13.47
CA ASN A 340 16.44 -26.42 -14.50
C ASN A 340 16.17 -24.94 -14.68
N ILE A 341 16.21 -24.17 -13.61
CA ILE A 341 16.05 -22.70 -13.67
C ILE A 341 17.24 -22.08 -14.36
N ILE A 342 18.45 -22.47 -13.98
CA ILE A 342 19.71 -21.95 -14.55
C ILE A 342 19.79 -22.27 -16.04
N GLU A 343 19.65 -23.55 -16.41
CA GLU A 343 19.67 -23.98 -17.81
C GLU A 343 18.57 -23.34 -18.65
N GLY A 344 17.36 -23.19 -18.11
CA GLY A 344 16.26 -22.54 -18.79
C GLY A 344 16.55 -21.07 -19.11
N ASN A 345 17.15 -20.34 -18.16
CA ASN A 345 17.56 -18.95 -18.38
C ASN A 345 18.74 -18.83 -19.34
N GLU A 346 19.71 -19.74 -19.29
CA GLU A 346 20.80 -19.78 -20.23
C GLU A 346 20.34 -20.09 -21.67
N ARG A 347 19.35 -20.96 -21.83
CA ARG A 347 18.71 -21.22 -23.14
C ARG A 347 18.00 -20.01 -23.72
N VAL A 348 17.44 -19.16 -22.90
CA VAL A 348 16.77 -17.93 -23.33
C VAL A 348 17.77 -16.88 -23.76
N VAL A 349 18.89 -16.75 -23.06
CA VAL A 349 19.89 -15.72 -23.34
C VAL A 349 20.74 -16.02 -24.57
N ARG A 350 21.08 -17.29 -24.81
CA ARG A 350 21.93 -17.70 -25.95
C ARG A 350 21.47 -17.22 -27.32
N PRO A 351 20.21 -17.44 -27.74
CA PRO A 351 19.74 -16.93 -29.04
C PRO A 351 19.83 -15.42 -29.14
N ARG A 352 19.56 -14.70 -28.06
CA ARG A 352 19.65 -13.25 -28.01
C ARG A 352 21.06 -12.73 -28.17
N LEU A 353 22.03 -13.40 -27.56
CA LEU A 353 23.46 -13.08 -27.74
C LEU A 353 23.95 -13.46 -29.13
N ALA A 354 23.47 -14.59 -29.67
CA ALA A 354 23.76 -14.98 -31.03
C ALA A 354 23.26 -13.98 -32.07
N ASP A 355 22.05 -13.44 -31.89
CA ASP A 355 21.50 -12.39 -32.74
C ASP A 355 22.36 -11.13 -32.66
N ALA A 356 22.73 -10.69 -31.44
CA ALA A 356 23.61 -9.54 -31.25
C ALA A 356 24.96 -9.73 -31.96
N LYS A 357 25.55 -10.94 -31.89
CA LYS A 357 26.79 -11.29 -32.58
C LYS A 357 26.63 -11.23 -34.11
N PHE A 358 25.55 -11.80 -34.62
CA PHE A 358 25.25 -11.83 -36.05
C PHE A 358 25.11 -10.40 -36.61
N PHE A 359 24.35 -9.55 -35.98
CA PHE A 359 24.18 -8.16 -36.41
C PHE A 359 25.51 -7.40 -36.38
N PHE A 360 26.29 -7.56 -35.31
CA PHE A 360 27.61 -6.93 -35.22
C PHE A 360 28.57 -7.35 -36.33
N GLU A 361 28.59 -8.64 -36.66
CA GLU A 361 29.47 -9.20 -37.74
C GLU A 361 28.98 -8.79 -39.13
N THR A 362 27.68 -8.57 -39.31
CA THR A 362 27.09 -8.20 -40.63
C THR A 362 27.25 -6.71 -40.94
N ASP A 363 27.32 -5.87 -39.91
CA ASP A 363 27.49 -4.42 -40.03
C ASP A 363 28.99 -3.98 -40.21
N ARG A 364 29.91 -4.92 -40.18
CA ARG A 364 31.32 -4.72 -40.49
C ARG A 364 31.63 -4.92 -41.97
#